data_d05b0d73c068be646ec28edc5dccbf64
#
_entry.id   d05b0d73c068be646ec28edc5dccbf64
#
_cell.length_a   1.000
_cell.length_b   1.000
_cell.length_c   1.000
_cell.angle_alpha   90.00
_cell.angle_beta   90.00
_cell.angle_gamma   90.00
#
_symmetry.space_group_name_H-M   'P 1'
#
loop_
_entity.id
_entity.type
_entity.pdbx_description
1 polymer ?
#
loop_
_entity_poly.entity_id
_entity_poly.type
_entity_poly.pdbx_seq_one_letter_code
_entity_poly.pdbx_strand_id
1 'polypeptide(L)'
;MELKFKAKIMDEAAIDRTLVRIAHEILEKNDDTDDLCLIGIRTRGVPLARRLTKNIEKIDGVQLPVGELDITLYRDDLSTVADAPVLNRTDIPFPIAGKTVVLVDDVIYTCRTARAALDAVMQLGRPARIQLFSLIDRGHSELPIKANYVGKNIPTAKSEVVAVRLQETDGENSVCILERG
;
A
#
# COMPACT_ATOMS: atom_id res chain seq x y z
N MET A 1 -22.20 15.06 -2.93
CA MET A 1 -22.36 14.06 -1.85
C MET A 1 -21.36 14.41 -0.77
N GLU A 2 -21.86 14.79 0.39
CA GLU A 2 -21.02 15.17 1.53
C GLU A 2 -20.64 13.93 2.33
N LEU A 3 -19.34 13.77 2.60
CA LEU A 3 -18.85 12.69 3.45
C LEU A 3 -18.91 13.14 4.92
N LYS A 4 -19.62 12.41 5.76
CA LYS A 4 -19.75 12.69 7.18
C LYS A 4 -18.82 11.80 7.98
N PHE A 5 -18.15 12.36 8.97
CA PHE A 5 -17.34 11.61 9.93
C PHE A 5 -18.22 10.65 10.72
N LYS A 6 -17.80 9.38 10.78
CA LYS A 6 -18.49 8.35 11.55
C LYS A 6 -17.68 7.88 12.76
N ALA A 7 -16.44 7.48 12.55
CA ALA A 7 -15.59 6.97 13.61
C ALA A 7 -14.11 7.13 13.30
N LYS A 8 -13.30 7.37 14.31
CA LYS A 8 -11.83 7.26 14.25
C LYS A 8 -11.43 5.84 14.63
N ILE A 9 -10.68 5.18 13.75
CA ILE A 9 -10.26 3.78 13.91
C ILE A 9 -8.84 3.66 14.43
N MET A 10 -7.94 4.51 13.94
CA MET A 10 -6.55 4.56 14.38
C MET A 10 -6.10 6.00 14.54
N ASP A 11 -5.40 6.27 15.62
CA ASP A 11 -4.61 7.48 15.84
C ASP A 11 -3.17 7.27 15.36
N GLU A 12 -2.34 8.30 15.49
CA GLU A 12 -0.91 8.25 15.13
C GLU A 12 -0.17 7.12 15.84
N ALA A 13 -0.35 7.00 17.15
CA ALA A 13 0.32 5.96 17.93
C ALA A 13 -0.09 4.55 17.51
N ALA A 14 -1.35 4.34 17.14
CA ALA A 14 -1.85 3.06 16.65
C ALA A 14 -1.26 2.72 15.26
N ILE A 15 -1.14 3.70 14.37
CA ILE A 15 -0.49 3.52 13.06
C ILE A 15 0.98 3.14 13.27
N ASP A 16 1.71 3.85 14.11
CA ASP A 16 3.13 3.60 14.37
C ASP A 16 3.36 2.19 14.94
N ARG A 17 2.59 1.77 15.94
CA ARG A 17 2.67 0.42 16.51
C ARG A 17 2.36 -0.65 15.46
N THR A 18 1.39 -0.42 14.62
CA THR A 18 1.01 -1.34 13.54
C THR A 18 2.15 -1.49 12.55
N LEU A 19 2.79 -0.41 12.12
CA LEU A 19 3.91 -0.46 11.19
C LEU A 19 5.15 -1.14 11.78
N VAL A 20 5.40 -1.01 13.08
CA VAL A 20 6.46 -1.77 13.77
C VAL A 20 6.14 -3.26 13.74
N ARG A 21 4.92 -3.65 14.06
CA ARG A 21 4.48 -5.05 13.99
C ARG A 21 4.64 -5.64 12.58
N ILE A 22 4.19 -4.91 11.57
CA ILE A 22 4.30 -5.34 10.17
C ILE A 22 5.77 -5.47 9.74
N ALA A 23 6.65 -4.57 10.17
CA ALA A 23 8.09 -4.69 9.91
C ALA A 23 8.67 -6.01 10.45
N HIS A 24 8.29 -6.40 11.66
CA HIS A 24 8.66 -7.71 12.21
C HIS A 24 8.08 -8.87 11.40
N GLU A 25 6.82 -8.81 10.99
CA GLU A 25 6.19 -9.85 10.17
C GLU A 25 6.87 -10.01 8.81
N ILE A 26 7.26 -8.91 8.18
CA ILE A 26 8.00 -8.93 6.90
C ILE A 26 9.35 -9.63 7.09
N LEU A 27 10.09 -9.29 8.14
CA LEU A 27 11.38 -9.92 8.44
C LEU A 27 11.23 -11.41 8.76
N GLU A 28 10.22 -11.81 9.50
CA GLU A 28 9.96 -13.21 9.81
C GLU A 28 9.64 -14.07 8.58
N LYS A 29 8.95 -13.49 7.59
CA LYS A 29 8.56 -14.21 6.36
C LYS A 29 9.62 -14.19 5.27
N ASN A 30 10.66 -13.38 5.42
CA ASN A 30 11.71 -13.20 4.42
C ASN A 30 13.08 -13.33 5.09
N ASP A 31 13.58 -14.56 5.18
CA ASP A 31 14.88 -14.87 5.81
C ASP A 31 16.06 -14.18 5.11
N ASP A 32 15.95 -13.99 3.78
CA ASP A 32 16.95 -13.31 2.99
C ASP A 32 16.48 -11.89 2.67
N THR A 33 17.10 -10.92 3.32
CA THR A 33 16.81 -9.49 3.13
C THR A 33 17.62 -8.85 1.99
N ASP A 34 18.64 -9.51 1.46
CA ASP A 34 19.48 -8.99 0.38
C ASP A 34 18.69 -8.77 -0.92
N ASP A 35 17.71 -9.64 -1.16
CA ASP A 35 16.82 -9.56 -2.33
C ASP A 35 15.45 -8.96 -2.01
N LEU A 36 15.26 -8.38 -0.83
CA LEU A 36 14.01 -7.74 -0.43
C LEU A 36 13.97 -6.27 -0.82
N CYS A 37 12.86 -5.83 -1.39
CA CYS A 37 12.59 -4.42 -1.66
C CYS A 37 11.11 -4.08 -1.43
N LEU A 38 10.83 -2.81 -1.13
CA LEU A 38 9.48 -2.31 -0.97
C LEU A 38 9.13 -1.36 -2.10
N ILE A 39 7.90 -1.47 -2.60
CA ILE A 39 7.36 -0.56 -3.61
C ILE A 39 6.04 -0.01 -3.09
N GLY A 40 6.00 1.28 -2.82
CA GLY A 40 4.80 1.99 -2.41
C GLY A 40 3.92 2.36 -3.61
N ILE A 41 2.64 2.03 -3.53
CA ILE A 41 1.65 2.45 -4.52
C ILE A 41 1.27 3.90 -4.22
N ARG A 42 1.44 4.79 -5.20
CA ARG A 42 1.07 6.19 -5.06
C ARG A 42 -0.43 6.31 -4.79
N THR A 43 -0.84 7.16 -3.86
CA THR A 43 -0.08 8.21 -3.17
C THR A 43 0.40 7.76 -1.78
N ARG A 44 -0.49 7.20 -0.97
CA ARG A 44 -0.22 6.92 0.47
C ARG A 44 0.60 5.67 0.73
N GLY A 45 0.65 4.75 -0.22
CA GLY A 45 1.54 3.59 -0.12
C GLY A 45 3.03 3.98 -0.05
N VAL A 46 3.41 5.09 -0.66
CA VAL A 46 4.81 5.56 -0.67
C VAL A 46 5.31 5.96 0.72
N PRO A 47 4.67 6.86 1.47
CA PRO A 47 5.11 7.17 2.83
C PRO A 47 5.03 5.95 3.76
N LEU A 48 4.04 5.07 3.60
CA LEU A 48 3.98 3.82 4.38
C LEU A 48 5.18 2.91 4.10
N ALA A 49 5.56 2.74 2.84
CA ALA A 49 6.75 1.96 2.47
C ALA A 49 8.02 2.54 3.08
N ARG A 50 8.18 3.84 3.06
CA ARG A 50 9.33 4.53 3.68
C ARG A 50 9.36 4.37 5.20
N ARG A 51 8.23 4.45 5.88
CA ARG A 51 8.14 4.21 7.32
C ARG A 51 8.47 2.76 7.67
N LEU A 52 7.99 1.79 6.87
CA LEU A 52 8.31 0.37 7.05
C LEU A 52 9.80 0.10 6.91
N THR A 53 10.47 0.63 5.89
CA THR A 53 11.92 0.44 5.72
C THR A 53 12.73 1.05 6.84
N LYS A 54 12.33 2.20 7.37
CA LYS A 54 12.96 2.79 8.56
C LYS A 54 12.79 1.91 9.80
N ASN A 55 11.62 1.30 9.97
CA ASN A 55 11.40 0.37 11.07
C ASN A 55 12.23 -0.90 10.91
N ILE A 56 12.32 -1.45 9.71
CA ILE A 56 13.17 -2.61 9.40
C ILE A 56 14.64 -2.30 9.68
N GLU A 57 15.13 -1.13 9.28
CA GLU A 57 16.49 -0.68 9.59
C GLU A 57 16.75 -0.61 11.09
N LYS A 58 15.81 -0.09 11.86
CA LYS A 58 15.92 -0.04 13.33
C LYS A 58 15.92 -1.42 13.99
N ILE A 59 15.19 -2.37 13.44
CA ILE A 59 15.04 -3.73 13.99
C ILE A 59 16.22 -4.61 13.61
N ASP A 60 16.66 -4.59 12.37
CA ASP A 60 17.61 -5.55 11.79
C ASP A 60 18.87 -4.89 11.21
N GLY A 61 18.97 -3.58 11.18
CA GLY A 61 20.10 -2.84 10.65
C GLY A 61 20.21 -2.86 9.10
N VAL A 62 19.22 -3.42 8.40
CA VAL A 62 19.22 -3.55 6.94
C VAL A 62 18.51 -2.36 6.30
N GLN A 63 19.18 -1.71 5.35
CA GLN A 63 18.61 -0.68 4.51
C GLN A 63 18.02 -1.29 3.24
N LEU A 64 16.70 -1.35 3.16
CA LEU A 64 15.99 -1.87 2.00
C LEU A 64 15.71 -0.76 0.97
N PRO A 65 15.86 -1.06 -0.33
CA PRO A 65 15.49 -0.12 -1.37
C PRO A 65 13.97 0.08 -1.42
N VAL A 66 13.56 1.32 -1.66
CA VAL A 66 12.15 1.73 -1.78
C VAL A 66 11.90 2.34 -3.15
N GLY A 67 10.91 1.81 -3.86
CA GLY A 67 10.41 2.36 -5.11
C GLY A 67 9.01 2.97 -4.95
N GLU A 68 8.63 3.77 -5.93
CA GLU A 68 7.32 4.39 -6.05
C GLU A 68 6.65 3.92 -7.34
N LEU A 69 5.42 3.43 -7.23
CA LEU A 69 4.65 2.91 -8.36
C LEU A 69 3.42 3.77 -8.61
N ASP A 70 3.30 4.27 -9.82
CA ASP A 70 2.09 4.92 -10.31
C ASP A 70 1.29 3.95 -11.19
N ILE A 71 0.11 3.56 -10.72
CA ILE A 71 -0.76 2.59 -11.39
C ILE A 71 -1.80 3.22 -12.31
N THR A 72 -1.78 4.53 -12.52
CA THR A 72 -2.83 5.24 -13.27
C THR A 72 -3.05 4.64 -14.67
N LEU A 73 -1.99 4.20 -15.36
CA LEU A 73 -2.06 3.58 -16.68
C LEU A 73 -2.62 2.14 -16.67
N TYR A 74 -2.73 1.51 -15.50
CA TYR A 74 -3.07 0.09 -15.35
C TYR A 74 -4.45 -0.11 -14.73
N ARG A 75 -5.17 0.97 -14.39
CA ARG A 75 -6.49 0.91 -13.76
C ARG A 75 -7.56 0.61 -14.80
N ASP A 76 -8.40 -0.38 -14.52
CA ASP A 76 -9.54 -0.80 -15.35
C ASP A 76 -10.83 -0.02 -15.08
N ASP A 77 -10.87 0.78 -14.02
CA ASP A 77 -12.01 1.64 -13.64
C ASP A 77 -11.98 3.03 -14.33
N LEU A 78 -10.91 3.35 -15.07
CA LEU A 78 -10.79 4.56 -15.87
C LEU A 78 -11.35 4.31 -17.27
N SER A 79 -12.67 4.26 -17.39
CA SER A 79 -13.37 3.99 -18.65
C SER A 79 -13.54 5.19 -19.56
N THR A 80 -13.10 6.37 -19.17
CA THR A 80 -13.14 7.58 -19.99
C THR A 80 -11.75 8.00 -20.39
N VAL A 81 -11.51 8.03 -21.68
CA VAL A 81 -10.31 8.59 -22.30
C VAL A 81 -10.17 10.04 -21.81
N ALA A 82 -9.27 10.26 -20.89
CA ALA A 82 -8.83 11.59 -20.58
C ALA A 82 -7.94 12.04 -21.74
N ASP A 83 -8.33 13.09 -22.45
CA ASP A 83 -7.56 13.72 -23.53
C ASP A 83 -6.25 14.38 -23.04
N ALA A 84 -5.90 14.20 -21.75
CA ALA A 84 -4.68 14.73 -21.16
C ALA A 84 -3.62 13.62 -21.05
N PRO A 85 -2.34 13.89 -21.39
CA PRO A 85 -1.27 12.92 -21.22
C PRO A 85 -1.14 12.54 -19.74
N VAL A 86 -1.31 11.26 -19.42
CA VAL A 86 -1.11 10.73 -18.08
C VAL A 86 0.39 10.65 -17.83
N LEU A 87 0.90 11.48 -16.93
CA LEU A 87 2.29 11.42 -16.47
C LEU A 87 2.48 10.17 -15.62
N ASN A 88 3.27 9.23 -16.13
CA ASN A 88 3.72 8.10 -15.32
C ASN A 88 4.78 8.59 -14.33
N ARG A 89 4.45 8.54 -13.02
CA ARG A 89 5.33 8.97 -11.93
C ARG A 89 6.01 7.79 -11.23
N THR A 90 6.08 6.64 -11.90
CA THR A 90 6.80 5.48 -11.37
C THR A 90 8.29 5.80 -11.28
N ASP A 91 8.86 5.57 -10.12
CA ASP A 91 10.28 5.74 -9.82
C ASP A 91 10.79 4.55 -9.01
N ILE A 92 11.41 3.60 -9.68
CA ILE A 92 12.02 2.40 -9.09
C ILE A 92 13.48 2.35 -9.53
N PRO A 93 14.39 3.04 -8.80
CA PRO A 93 15.78 3.23 -9.20
C PRO A 93 16.68 2.02 -8.91
N PHE A 94 16.13 0.81 -8.96
CA PHE A 94 16.85 -0.44 -8.73
C PHE A 94 16.22 -1.58 -9.55
N PRO A 95 16.99 -2.64 -9.90
CA PRO A 95 16.44 -3.78 -10.61
C PRO A 95 15.54 -4.62 -9.69
N ILE A 96 14.40 -5.08 -10.20
CA ILE A 96 13.46 -5.93 -9.45
C ILE A 96 13.56 -7.42 -9.85
N ALA A 97 14.29 -7.73 -10.92
CA ALA A 97 14.49 -9.10 -11.40
C ALA A 97 15.09 -9.98 -10.29
N GLY A 98 14.46 -11.10 -10.02
CA GLY A 98 14.89 -12.04 -8.98
C GLY A 98 14.64 -11.61 -7.54
N LYS A 99 14.14 -10.39 -7.31
CA LYS A 99 13.88 -9.88 -5.96
C LYS A 99 12.50 -10.31 -5.42
N THR A 100 12.39 -10.29 -4.11
CA THR A 100 11.11 -10.30 -3.41
C THR A 100 10.60 -8.87 -3.26
N VAL A 101 9.51 -8.56 -3.92
CA VAL A 101 8.88 -7.24 -3.88
C VAL A 101 7.73 -7.25 -2.88
N VAL A 102 7.75 -6.35 -1.91
CA VAL A 102 6.59 -6.06 -1.05
C VAL A 102 5.90 -4.82 -1.58
N LEU A 103 4.73 -5.00 -2.20
CA LEU A 103 3.85 -3.89 -2.57
C LEU A 103 3.18 -3.33 -1.32
N VAL A 104 3.14 -2.02 -1.21
CA VAL A 104 2.60 -1.31 -0.04
C VAL A 104 1.47 -0.39 -0.47
N ASP A 105 0.30 -0.58 0.14
CA ASP A 105 -0.89 0.25 -0.08
C ASP A 105 -1.54 0.65 1.24
N ASP A 106 -2.38 1.66 1.23
CA ASP A 106 -3.09 2.14 2.41
C ASP A 106 -4.38 1.34 2.69
N VAL A 107 -5.21 1.12 1.69
CA VAL A 107 -6.50 0.44 1.84
C VAL A 107 -6.74 -0.58 0.72
N ILE A 108 -7.04 -1.82 1.10
CA ILE A 108 -7.60 -2.81 0.19
C ILE A 108 -9.13 -2.77 0.27
N TYR A 109 -9.76 -2.69 -0.90
CA TYR A 109 -11.21 -2.75 -1.07
C TYR A 109 -11.60 -3.86 -2.06
N THR A 110 -11.73 -3.54 -3.35
CA THR A 110 -12.11 -4.51 -4.39
C THR A 110 -10.95 -5.36 -4.90
N CYS A 111 -9.72 -5.03 -4.53
CA CYS A 111 -8.45 -5.57 -5.04
C CYS A 111 -8.09 -5.14 -6.47
N ARG A 112 -8.83 -4.23 -7.10
CA ARG A 112 -8.52 -3.77 -8.47
C ARG A 112 -7.24 -2.94 -8.53
N THR A 113 -6.99 -2.12 -7.51
CA THR A 113 -5.71 -1.41 -7.34
C THR A 113 -4.54 -2.39 -7.19
N ALA A 114 -4.70 -3.41 -6.36
CA ALA A 114 -3.67 -4.44 -6.18
C ALA A 114 -3.38 -5.20 -7.48
N ARG A 115 -4.41 -5.55 -8.26
CA ARG A 115 -4.23 -6.16 -9.58
C ARG A 115 -3.45 -5.26 -10.52
N ALA A 116 -3.82 -3.99 -10.60
CA ALA A 116 -3.11 -3.01 -11.45
C ALA A 116 -1.64 -2.89 -11.06
N ALA A 117 -1.34 -2.88 -9.75
CA ALA A 117 0.02 -2.86 -9.23
C ALA A 117 0.82 -4.13 -9.60
N LEU A 118 0.21 -5.31 -9.50
CA LEU A 118 0.82 -6.57 -9.92
C LEU A 118 1.17 -6.55 -11.42
N ASP A 119 0.24 -6.13 -12.27
CA ASP A 119 0.46 -6.01 -13.71
C ASP A 119 1.61 -5.05 -14.02
N ALA A 120 1.65 -3.90 -13.36
CA ALA A 120 2.69 -2.89 -13.53
C ALA A 120 4.09 -3.41 -13.13
N VAL A 121 4.20 -4.06 -11.98
CA VAL A 121 5.47 -4.63 -11.51
C VAL A 121 5.96 -5.72 -12.46
N MET A 122 5.08 -6.60 -12.91
CA MET A 122 5.45 -7.68 -13.84
C MET A 122 5.90 -7.16 -15.20
N GLN A 123 5.46 -5.98 -15.63
CA GLN A 123 5.95 -5.34 -16.86
C GLN A 123 7.32 -4.66 -16.68
N LEU A 124 7.66 -4.24 -15.49
CA LEU A 124 8.95 -3.62 -15.19
C LEU A 124 10.08 -4.64 -15.03
N GLY A 125 9.75 -5.90 -14.78
CA GLY A 125 10.73 -6.98 -14.64
C GLY A 125 10.09 -8.26 -14.14
N ARG A 126 10.90 -9.28 -13.87
CA ARG A 126 10.46 -10.56 -13.34
C ARG A 126 10.95 -10.74 -11.90
N PRO A 127 10.22 -10.29 -10.89
CA PRO A 127 10.55 -10.58 -9.49
C PRO A 127 10.44 -12.09 -9.21
N ALA A 128 11.17 -12.58 -8.23
CA ALA A 128 11.07 -13.96 -7.77
C ALA A 128 9.73 -14.19 -7.06
N ARG A 129 9.26 -13.20 -6.32
CA ARG A 129 7.93 -13.20 -5.70
C ARG A 129 7.43 -11.78 -5.43
N ILE A 130 6.12 -11.64 -5.32
CA ILE A 130 5.46 -10.40 -4.94
C ILE A 130 4.61 -10.68 -3.72
N GLN A 131 4.77 -9.87 -2.69
CA GLN A 131 3.96 -9.85 -1.48
C GLN A 131 3.20 -8.53 -1.42
N LEU A 132 2.10 -8.49 -0.70
CA LEU A 132 1.25 -7.31 -0.58
C LEU A 132 1.00 -6.98 0.89
N PHE A 133 1.27 -5.74 1.26
CA PHE A 133 0.87 -5.14 2.52
C PHE A 133 -0.22 -4.09 2.28
N SER A 134 -1.25 -4.09 3.10
CA SER A 134 -2.20 -3.00 3.23
C SER A 134 -2.38 -2.60 4.68
N LEU A 135 -2.39 -1.29 4.95
CA LEU A 135 -2.64 -0.79 6.30
C LEU A 135 -4.04 -1.20 6.78
N ILE A 136 -5.03 -1.08 5.90
CA ILE A 136 -6.42 -1.44 6.16
C ILE A 136 -6.93 -2.40 5.11
N ASP A 137 -7.54 -3.50 5.56
CA ASP A 137 -8.40 -4.34 4.74
C ASP A 137 -9.86 -4.12 5.16
N ARG A 138 -10.65 -3.54 4.27
CA ARG A 138 -12.06 -3.21 4.56
C ARG A 138 -13.06 -4.25 4.06
N GLY A 139 -12.58 -5.37 3.52
CA GLY A 139 -13.40 -6.40 2.91
C GLY A 139 -13.88 -6.02 1.49
N HIS A 140 -14.86 -6.74 0.99
CA HIS A 140 -15.47 -6.55 -0.35
C HIS A 140 -14.54 -6.86 -1.54
N SER A 141 -13.60 -7.79 -1.37
CA SER A 141 -12.76 -8.22 -2.49
C SER A 141 -13.60 -8.79 -3.64
N GLU A 142 -13.32 -8.33 -4.85
CA GLU A 142 -13.94 -8.80 -6.09
C GLU A 142 -13.01 -9.72 -6.90
N LEU A 143 -11.74 -9.80 -6.51
CA LEU A 143 -10.71 -10.61 -7.17
C LEU A 143 -10.07 -11.56 -6.15
N PRO A 144 -9.53 -12.72 -6.57
CA PRO A 144 -8.88 -13.68 -5.70
C PRO A 144 -7.47 -13.22 -5.29
N ILE A 145 -7.38 -12.01 -4.76
CA ILE A 145 -6.16 -11.38 -4.28
C ILE A 145 -6.33 -11.13 -2.78
N LYS A 146 -5.33 -11.53 -2.00
CA LYS A 146 -5.29 -11.33 -0.56
C LYS A 146 -3.95 -10.74 -0.16
N ALA A 147 -3.98 -9.77 0.77
CA ALA A 147 -2.74 -9.23 1.33
C ALA A 147 -2.03 -10.28 2.20
N ASN A 148 -0.71 -10.34 2.08
CA ASN A 148 0.16 -11.16 2.93
C ASN A 148 0.29 -10.55 4.34
N TYR A 149 0.22 -9.22 4.42
CA TYR A 149 0.32 -8.45 5.65
C TYR A 149 -0.82 -7.45 5.70
N VAL A 150 -1.56 -7.42 6.80
CA VAL A 150 -2.67 -6.51 7.03
C VAL A 150 -2.46 -5.79 8.35
N GLY A 151 -2.51 -4.47 8.32
CA GLY A 151 -2.42 -3.67 9.53
C GLY A 151 -3.64 -3.87 10.42
N LYS A 152 -4.83 -3.67 9.87
CA LYS A 152 -6.10 -3.89 10.57
C LYS A 152 -7.20 -4.28 9.59
N ASN A 153 -7.98 -5.29 9.98
CA ASN A 153 -9.21 -5.65 9.27
C ASN A 153 -10.38 -4.84 9.83
N ILE A 154 -11.07 -4.12 8.96
CA ILE A 154 -12.21 -3.27 9.34
C ILE A 154 -13.38 -3.59 8.41
N PRO A 155 -14.25 -4.52 8.76
CA PRO A 155 -15.47 -4.77 7.98
C PRO A 155 -16.29 -3.47 7.88
N THR A 156 -16.61 -3.07 6.66
CA THR A 156 -17.35 -1.83 6.38
C THR A 156 -18.57 -2.11 5.54
N ALA A 157 -19.57 -1.24 5.60
CA ALA A 157 -20.65 -1.20 4.63
C ALA A 157 -20.17 -0.61 3.30
N LYS A 158 -20.86 -0.91 2.20
CA LYS A 158 -20.51 -0.35 0.88
C LYS A 158 -20.68 1.17 0.80
N SER A 159 -21.58 1.73 1.62
CA SER A 159 -21.79 3.19 1.75
C SER A 159 -20.69 3.90 2.53
N GLU A 160 -19.90 3.16 3.29
CA GLU A 160 -18.81 3.71 4.09
C GLU A 160 -17.54 3.87 3.27
N VAL A 161 -16.71 4.82 3.66
CA VAL A 161 -15.40 5.08 3.08
C VAL A 161 -14.35 5.04 4.20
N VAL A 162 -13.27 4.30 3.98
CA VAL A 162 -12.11 4.35 4.88
C VAL A 162 -11.18 5.44 4.38
N ALA A 163 -10.93 6.43 5.22
CA ALA A 163 -9.99 7.52 4.95
C ALA A 163 -8.72 7.31 5.78
N VAL A 164 -7.63 6.99 5.10
CA VAL A 164 -6.29 7.00 5.68
C VAL A 164 -5.69 8.37 5.42
N ARG A 165 -5.18 9.01 6.48
CA ARG A 165 -4.46 10.28 6.41
C ARG A 165 -3.07 10.10 6.98
N LEU A 166 -2.09 10.63 6.30
CA LEU A 166 -0.68 10.54 6.69
C LEU A 166 -0.05 11.92 6.69
N GLN A 167 0.83 12.17 7.65
CA GLN A 167 1.49 13.47 7.83
C GLN A 167 2.11 14.00 6.54
N GLU A 168 2.74 13.12 5.76
CA GLU A 168 3.46 13.49 4.54
C GLU A 168 2.54 13.96 3.41
N THR A 169 1.29 13.54 3.41
CA THR A 169 0.31 13.83 2.35
C THR A 169 -0.81 14.74 2.83
N ASP A 170 -1.27 14.52 4.05
CA ASP A 170 -2.52 15.11 4.57
C ASP A 170 -2.29 16.05 5.77
N GLY A 171 -1.07 16.13 6.31
CA GLY A 171 -0.74 16.95 7.46
C GLY A 171 -1.18 16.38 8.82
N GLU A 172 -1.69 15.15 8.84
CA GLU A 172 -2.07 14.44 10.07
C GLU A 172 -1.92 12.92 9.88
N ASN A 173 -1.88 12.18 10.99
CA ASN A 173 -1.89 10.73 10.98
C ASN A 173 -3.18 10.20 11.60
N SER A 174 -4.04 9.62 10.79
CA SER A 174 -5.29 9.01 11.27
C SER A 174 -5.88 8.01 10.28
N VAL A 175 -6.71 7.11 10.80
CA VAL A 175 -7.61 6.28 9.98
C VAL A 175 -9.03 6.48 10.50
N CYS A 176 -9.91 6.90 9.61
CA CYS A 176 -11.32 7.19 9.95
C CYS A 176 -12.27 6.45 9.01
N ILE A 177 -13.47 6.20 9.51
CA ILE A 177 -14.62 5.80 8.68
C ILE A 177 -15.46 7.05 8.44
N LEU A 178 -15.80 7.28 7.18
CA LEU A 178 -16.73 8.29 6.73
C LEU A 178 -17.94 7.61 6.12
N GLU A 179 -19.09 8.24 6.19
CA GLU A 179 -20.33 7.74 5.59
C GLU A 179 -20.82 8.70 4.53
N ARG A 180 -21.32 8.16 3.43
CA ARG A 180 -21.96 8.96 2.40
C ARG A 180 -23.35 9.34 2.87
N GLY A 181 -23.59 10.65 2.98
CA GLY A 181 -24.90 11.22 3.32
C GLY A 181 -25.89 11.15 2.18
#